data_51ba887a8e77b39b23b9854d00ab7594
#
_entry.id   51ba887a8e77b39b23b9854d00ab7594
#
_cell.length_a   1.000
_cell.length_b   1.000
_cell.length_c   1.000
_cell.angle_alpha   90.00
_cell.angle_beta   90.00
_cell.angle_gamma   90.00
#
_symmetry.space_group_name_H-M   'P 1'
#
loop_
_entity.id
_entity.type
_entity.pdbx_description
1 polymer ?
#
loop_
_entity_poly.entity_id
_entity_poly.type
_entity_poly.pdbx_seq_one_letter_code
_entity_poly.pdbx_strand_id
1 'polypeptide(L)'
;MLSWDESSIYHAERKVTAVRFSKWHIAPEKPEAQACLRAAGYPYLVAAVLSARGIETPEQAAAFLEREDKLTISPFLIRDMDKAAARVQQAIANGERIAVFGDYDVDGITATCILVDYLKSRGADVVHYIPRRIEDGYGLSRDAIKGLFDQGVRLLVTVDCGITGVEAVSYTHLTLPTKLE
;
A
#
# COMPACT_ATOMS: atom_id res chain seq x y z
N MET A 1 -28.22 -35.18 -24.38
CA MET A 1 -27.85 -34.20 -25.42
C MET A 1 -28.46 -32.88 -24.99
N LEU A 2 -27.73 -32.14 -24.16
CA LEU A 2 -28.14 -30.85 -23.60
C LEU A 2 -27.51 -29.75 -24.47
N SER A 3 -28.34 -29.04 -25.20
CA SER A 3 -27.97 -27.89 -26.02
C SER A 3 -27.73 -26.71 -25.09
N TRP A 4 -26.53 -26.18 -25.10
CA TRP A 4 -26.22 -24.89 -24.46
C TRP A 4 -26.70 -23.77 -25.36
N ASP A 5 -27.63 -22.98 -24.85
CA ASP A 5 -28.11 -21.77 -25.53
C ASP A 5 -27.12 -20.65 -25.25
N GLU A 6 -26.28 -20.33 -26.25
CA GLU A 6 -25.25 -19.28 -26.18
C GLU A 6 -25.82 -17.86 -26.21
N SER A 7 -27.15 -17.69 -26.33
CA SER A 7 -27.75 -16.36 -26.51
C SER A 7 -28.00 -15.59 -25.21
N SER A 8 -27.83 -16.24 -24.03
CA SER A 8 -28.20 -15.63 -22.73
C SER A 8 -27.04 -14.90 -21.98
N ILE A 9 -25.83 -14.87 -22.51
CA ILE A 9 -24.67 -14.34 -21.77
C ILE A 9 -24.28 -12.88 -22.16
N TYR A 10 -24.89 -12.28 -23.19
CA TYR A 10 -24.40 -11.01 -23.76
C TYR A 10 -25.34 -9.81 -23.67
N HIS A 11 -26.25 -9.73 -22.72
CA HIS A 11 -27.01 -8.49 -22.48
C HIS A 11 -26.93 -7.96 -21.06
N ALA A 12 -25.71 -7.88 -20.52
CA ALA A 12 -25.42 -6.86 -19.53
C ALA A 12 -24.93 -5.62 -20.29
N GLU A 13 -25.82 -4.68 -20.58
CA GLU A 13 -25.42 -3.34 -21.02
C GLU A 13 -24.46 -2.77 -19.98
N ARG A 14 -23.15 -2.90 -20.23
CA ARG A 14 -22.15 -2.09 -19.54
C ARG A 14 -22.48 -0.65 -19.90
N LYS A 15 -23.13 0.09 -19.01
CA LYS A 15 -23.03 1.54 -19.00
C LYS A 15 -21.55 1.85 -18.99
N VAL A 16 -21.01 2.16 -20.16
CA VAL A 16 -19.66 2.74 -20.30
C VAL A 16 -19.74 4.07 -19.58
N THR A 17 -19.40 4.08 -18.31
CA THR A 17 -19.18 5.32 -17.56
C THR A 17 -18.11 6.07 -18.33
N ALA A 18 -18.48 7.23 -18.87
CA ALA A 18 -17.57 8.08 -19.62
C ALA A 18 -16.24 8.16 -18.91
N VAL A 19 -15.15 7.83 -19.61
CA VAL A 19 -13.78 7.87 -19.07
C VAL A 19 -13.57 9.26 -18.49
N ARG A 20 -13.39 9.34 -17.18
CA ARG A 20 -13.33 10.60 -16.41
C ARG A 20 -12.15 11.50 -16.83
N PHE A 21 -11.21 10.94 -17.61
CA PHE A 21 -10.01 11.60 -18.11
C PHE A 21 -9.93 11.43 -19.63
N SER A 22 -10.38 12.42 -20.37
CA SER A 22 -10.34 12.44 -21.85
C SER A 22 -9.08 13.09 -22.42
N LYS A 23 -8.20 13.65 -21.59
CA LYS A 23 -6.98 14.34 -22.03
C LYS A 23 -5.74 13.70 -21.42
N TRP A 24 -4.80 13.38 -22.29
CA TRP A 24 -3.46 12.97 -21.88
C TRP A 24 -2.62 14.21 -21.59
N HIS A 25 -1.96 14.24 -20.44
CA HIS A 25 -0.92 15.19 -20.13
C HIS A 25 0.43 14.55 -20.44
N ILE A 26 1.00 14.89 -21.56
CA ILE A 26 2.35 14.45 -21.94
C ILE A 26 3.33 15.46 -21.34
N ALA A 27 4.30 14.97 -20.59
CA ALA A 27 5.36 15.81 -20.04
C ALA A 27 6.12 16.51 -21.20
N PRO A 28 6.46 17.79 -21.06
CA PRO A 28 7.22 18.51 -22.09
C PRO A 28 8.58 17.84 -22.30
N GLU A 29 9.01 17.79 -23.55
CA GLU A 29 10.35 17.29 -23.87
C GLU A 29 11.42 18.22 -23.28
N LYS A 30 12.52 17.60 -22.79
CA LYS A 30 13.70 18.28 -22.27
C LYS A 30 14.92 17.85 -23.07
N PRO A 31 15.13 18.41 -24.27
CA PRO A 31 16.16 17.95 -25.21
C PRO A 31 17.58 17.97 -24.63
N GLU A 32 17.90 19.01 -23.85
CA GLU A 32 19.23 19.15 -23.22
C GLU A 32 19.50 18.08 -22.20
N ALA A 33 18.53 17.81 -21.31
CA ALA A 33 18.64 16.76 -20.31
C ALA A 33 18.71 15.37 -20.98
N GLN A 34 17.91 15.13 -22.02
CA GLN A 34 17.95 13.88 -22.78
C GLN A 34 19.31 13.70 -23.46
N ALA A 35 19.88 14.76 -24.07
CA ALA A 35 21.17 14.71 -24.69
C ALA A 35 22.29 14.40 -23.66
N CYS A 36 22.24 15.03 -22.49
CA CYS A 36 23.18 14.81 -21.40
C CYS A 36 23.15 13.34 -20.93
N LEU A 37 21.97 12.80 -20.66
CA LEU A 37 21.80 11.41 -20.25
C LEU A 37 22.22 10.42 -21.32
N ARG A 38 21.93 10.69 -22.60
CA ARG A 38 22.38 9.87 -23.73
C ARG A 38 23.89 9.87 -23.88
N ALA A 39 24.54 11.02 -23.69
CA ALA A 39 26.00 11.11 -23.72
C ALA A 39 26.66 10.27 -22.59
N ALA A 40 25.97 10.09 -21.48
CA ALA A 40 26.38 9.20 -20.38
C ALA A 40 26.05 7.71 -20.61
N GLY A 41 25.51 7.34 -21.79
CA GLY A 41 25.26 5.97 -22.18
C GLY A 41 23.84 5.45 -21.96
N TYR A 42 22.91 6.25 -21.46
CA TYR A 42 21.52 5.83 -21.29
C TYR A 42 20.80 5.72 -22.64
N PRO A 43 20.05 4.62 -22.92
CA PRO A 43 19.24 4.51 -24.13
C PRO A 43 18.22 5.64 -24.26
N TYR A 44 17.85 5.99 -25.50
CA TYR A 44 16.93 7.10 -25.78
C TYR A 44 15.66 7.08 -24.93
N LEU A 45 14.96 5.93 -24.88
CA LEU A 45 13.71 5.80 -24.13
C LEU A 45 13.92 6.00 -22.63
N VAL A 46 15.02 5.48 -22.07
CA VAL A 46 15.38 5.66 -20.66
C VAL A 46 15.66 7.12 -20.37
N ALA A 47 16.46 7.80 -21.21
CA ALA A 47 16.75 9.22 -21.07
C ALA A 47 15.47 10.08 -21.15
N ALA A 48 14.55 9.74 -22.05
CA ALA A 48 13.27 10.44 -22.18
C ALA A 48 12.40 10.28 -20.92
N VAL A 49 12.28 9.06 -20.38
CA VAL A 49 11.50 8.80 -19.16
C VAL A 49 12.14 9.47 -17.94
N LEU A 50 13.45 9.38 -17.78
CA LEU A 50 14.16 10.00 -16.66
C LEU A 50 14.00 11.53 -16.70
N SER A 51 14.22 12.18 -17.85
CA SER A 51 14.07 13.62 -17.99
C SER A 51 12.63 14.08 -17.74
N ALA A 52 11.63 13.32 -18.18
CA ALA A 52 10.22 13.59 -17.89
C ALA A 52 9.90 13.55 -16.39
N ARG A 53 10.66 12.77 -15.62
CA ARG A 53 10.57 12.66 -14.16
C ARG A 53 11.41 13.70 -13.41
N GLY A 54 12.09 14.62 -14.11
CA GLY A 54 12.93 15.64 -13.50
C GLY A 54 14.35 15.16 -13.18
N ILE A 55 14.75 13.99 -13.66
CA ILE A 55 16.11 13.44 -13.53
C ILE A 55 16.88 13.86 -14.78
N GLU A 56 17.78 14.84 -14.64
CA GLU A 56 18.34 15.55 -15.77
C GLU A 56 19.85 15.35 -15.92
N THR A 57 20.52 14.85 -14.86
CA THR A 57 21.97 14.60 -14.89
C THR A 57 22.31 13.13 -14.72
N PRO A 58 23.48 12.68 -15.20
CA PRO A 58 23.96 11.30 -15.03
C PRO A 58 24.06 10.89 -13.55
N GLU A 59 24.46 11.79 -12.66
CA GLU A 59 24.58 11.53 -11.22
C GLU A 59 23.22 11.27 -10.60
N GLN A 60 22.20 12.06 -10.98
CA GLN A 60 20.82 11.82 -10.54
C GLN A 60 20.27 10.51 -11.08
N ALA A 61 20.60 10.18 -12.33
CA ALA A 61 20.17 8.93 -12.95
C ALA A 61 20.82 7.71 -12.29
N ALA A 62 22.12 7.77 -12.01
CA ALA A 62 22.84 6.73 -11.28
C ALA A 62 22.23 6.54 -9.88
N ALA A 63 22.04 7.61 -9.12
CA ALA A 63 21.45 7.56 -7.79
C ALA A 63 20.01 6.99 -7.80
N PHE A 64 19.23 7.24 -8.85
CA PHE A 64 17.86 6.73 -8.97
C PHE A 64 17.81 5.26 -9.41
N LEU A 65 18.71 4.83 -10.29
CA LEU A 65 18.72 3.48 -10.88
C LEU A 65 19.58 2.48 -10.08
N GLU A 66 20.70 2.95 -9.54
CA GLU A 66 21.57 2.18 -8.69
C GLU A 66 20.98 2.22 -7.27
N ARG A 67 20.49 1.10 -6.78
CA ARG A 67 19.89 0.95 -5.45
C ARG A 67 20.89 1.25 -4.33
N GLU A 68 21.35 2.51 -4.26
CA GLU A 68 22.25 2.93 -3.20
C GLU A 68 21.47 3.13 -1.88
N ASP A 69 22.00 2.59 -0.79
CA ASP A 69 21.45 2.79 0.58
C ASP A 69 21.37 4.27 0.99
N LYS A 70 22.12 5.13 0.29
CA LYS A 70 22.09 6.60 0.48
C LYS A 70 20.74 7.27 0.21
N LEU A 71 19.85 6.61 -0.56
CA LEU A 71 18.49 7.10 -0.80
C LEU A 71 17.51 6.71 0.32
N THR A 72 17.94 5.86 1.24
CA THR A 72 17.11 5.47 2.38
C THR A 72 17.13 6.59 3.42
N ILE A 73 15.99 7.26 3.55
CA ILE A 73 15.80 8.32 4.55
C ILE A 73 15.24 7.72 5.84
N SER A 74 15.45 8.42 6.96
CA SER A 74 14.91 7.98 8.24
C SER A 74 13.39 7.86 8.21
N PRO A 75 12.78 6.73 8.62
CA PRO A 75 11.34 6.59 8.69
C PRO A 75 10.69 7.57 9.68
N PHE A 76 11.42 8.11 10.63
CA PHE A 76 10.94 9.12 11.57
C PHE A 76 10.68 10.50 10.94
N LEU A 77 11.03 10.69 9.66
CA LEU A 77 10.57 11.85 8.87
C LEU A 77 9.11 11.70 8.39
N ILE A 78 8.55 10.50 8.46
CA ILE A 78 7.13 10.29 8.22
C ILE A 78 6.35 10.85 9.40
N ARG A 79 5.33 11.64 9.10
CA ARG A 79 4.47 12.26 10.13
C ARG A 79 3.89 11.19 11.07
N ASP A 80 3.96 11.46 12.37
CA ASP A 80 3.44 10.60 13.46
C ASP A 80 4.08 9.19 13.55
N MET A 81 5.21 8.95 12.90
CA MET A 81 5.92 7.67 12.98
C MET A 81 6.39 7.37 14.41
N ASP A 82 6.84 8.38 15.14
CA ASP A 82 7.22 8.30 16.55
C ASP A 82 6.05 7.83 17.42
N LYS A 83 4.86 8.38 17.21
CA LYS A 83 3.64 8.00 17.93
C LYS A 83 3.22 6.57 17.58
N ALA A 84 3.27 6.20 16.30
CA ALA A 84 2.96 4.84 15.86
C ALA A 84 3.90 3.81 16.48
N ALA A 85 5.21 4.08 16.46
CA ALA A 85 6.20 3.20 17.08
C ALA A 85 5.98 3.08 18.60
N ALA A 86 5.73 4.21 19.29
CA ALA A 86 5.44 4.22 20.72
C ALA A 86 4.16 3.43 21.05
N ARG A 87 3.12 3.55 20.23
CA ARG A 87 1.86 2.81 20.45
C ARG A 87 2.05 1.29 20.30
N VAL A 88 2.86 0.84 19.34
CA VAL A 88 3.20 -0.58 19.19
C VAL A 88 4.00 -1.08 20.40
N GLN A 89 5.01 -0.31 20.85
CA GLN A 89 5.78 -0.66 22.03
C GLN A 89 4.92 -0.76 23.30
N GLN A 90 3.98 0.17 23.46
CA GLN A 90 3.01 0.15 24.56
C GLN A 90 2.12 -1.12 24.51
N ALA A 91 1.63 -1.49 23.32
CA ALA A 91 0.82 -2.68 23.15
C ALA A 91 1.60 -3.94 23.56
N ILE A 92 2.87 -4.05 23.16
CA ILE A 92 3.74 -5.16 23.55
C ILE A 92 3.91 -5.19 25.08
N ALA A 93 4.25 -4.04 25.68
CA ALA A 93 4.48 -3.94 27.12
C ALA A 93 3.24 -4.29 27.95
N ASN A 94 2.05 -3.97 27.45
CA ASN A 94 0.77 -4.25 28.10
C ASN A 94 0.23 -5.66 27.80
N GLY A 95 0.90 -6.45 26.95
CA GLY A 95 0.39 -7.76 26.52
C GLY A 95 -0.89 -7.66 25.67
N GLU A 96 -1.11 -6.53 24.99
CA GLU A 96 -2.26 -6.36 24.12
C GLU A 96 -2.11 -7.23 22.87
N ARG A 97 -3.20 -7.88 22.43
CA ARG A 97 -3.19 -8.60 21.17
C ARG A 97 -3.16 -7.64 19.99
N ILE A 98 -2.18 -7.82 19.11
CA ILE A 98 -1.95 -7.02 17.90
C ILE A 98 -2.40 -7.83 16.69
N ALA A 99 -3.14 -7.21 15.75
CA ALA A 99 -3.36 -7.79 14.45
C ALA A 99 -2.56 -7.03 13.38
N VAL A 100 -1.91 -7.77 12.48
CA VAL A 100 -1.35 -7.24 11.25
C VAL A 100 -2.31 -7.58 10.11
N PHE A 101 -2.85 -6.55 9.49
CA PHE A 101 -3.79 -6.66 8.37
C PHE A 101 -3.07 -6.30 7.07
N GLY A 102 -2.87 -7.25 6.18
CA GLY A 102 -2.20 -7.06 4.89
C GLY A 102 -3.15 -7.12 3.71
N ASP A 103 -2.61 -6.85 2.51
CA ASP A 103 -3.29 -7.14 1.26
C ASP A 103 -3.01 -8.59 0.82
N TYR A 104 -3.81 -9.07 -0.12
CA TYR A 104 -3.74 -10.44 -0.66
C TYR A 104 -2.69 -10.63 -1.77
N ASP A 105 -2.04 -9.58 -2.22
CA ASP A 105 -0.95 -9.67 -3.20
C ASP A 105 0.41 -9.98 -2.55
N VAL A 106 1.45 -10.08 -3.39
CA VAL A 106 2.80 -10.45 -2.92
C VAL A 106 3.36 -9.43 -1.95
N ASP A 107 3.12 -8.14 -2.17
CA ASP A 107 3.66 -7.07 -1.33
C ASP A 107 2.97 -7.08 0.04
N GLY A 108 1.64 -7.21 0.07
CA GLY A 108 0.87 -7.33 1.30
C GLY A 108 1.21 -8.58 2.11
N ILE A 109 1.33 -9.74 1.44
CA ILE A 109 1.69 -11.01 2.10
C ILE A 109 3.10 -10.91 2.69
N THR A 110 4.10 -10.45 1.92
CA THR A 110 5.49 -10.36 2.39
C THR A 110 5.66 -9.33 3.51
N ALA A 111 5.02 -8.17 3.39
CA ALA A 111 5.01 -7.15 4.44
C ALA A 111 4.39 -7.68 5.74
N THR A 112 3.28 -8.43 5.62
CA THR A 112 2.63 -9.07 6.77
C THR A 112 3.56 -10.08 7.44
N CYS A 113 4.21 -10.95 6.67
CA CYS A 113 5.16 -11.94 7.21
C CYS A 113 6.30 -11.26 7.97
N ILE A 114 6.95 -10.26 7.37
CA ILE A 114 8.06 -9.52 7.98
C ILE A 114 7.63 -8.89 9.31
N LEU A 115 6.48 -8.19 9.33
CA LEU A 115 6.04 -7.49 10.53
C LEU A 115 5.58 -8.47 11.62
N VAL A 116 4.88 -9.53 11.27
CA VAL A 116 4.44 -10.57 12.22
C VAL A 116 5.64 -11.26 12.87
N ASP A 117 6.65 -11.65 12.08
CA ASP A 117 7.85 -12.30 12.58
C ASP A 117 8.65 -11.36 13.49
N TYR A 118 8.77 -10.09 13.11
CA TYR A 118 9.40 -9.09 13.96
C TYR A 118 8.67 -8.91 15.28
N LEU A 119 7.35 -8.73 15.27
CA LEU A 119 6.55 -8.56 16.47
C LEU A 119 6.62 -9.79 17.40
N LYS A 120 6.56 -11.00 16.83
CA LYS A 120 6.77 -12.26 17.59
C LYS A 120 8.13 -12.31 18.22
N SER A 121 9.19 -11.91 17.52
CA SER A 121 10.56 -11.87 18.07
C SER A 121 10.69 -10.89 19.24
N ARG A 122 9.79 -9.89 19.32
CA ARG A 122 9.71 -8.92 20.43
C ARG A 122 8.77 -9.38 21.55
N GLY A 123 8.24 -10.58 21.48
CA GLY A 123 7.34 -11.16 22.49
C GLY A 123 5.88 -10.71 22.42
N ALA A 124 5.44 -10.14 21.30
CA ALA A 124 4.07 -9.70 21.12
C ALA A 124 3.11 -10.88 20.93
N ASP A 125 1.89 -10.78 21.49
CA ASP A 125 0.75 -11.62 21.08
C ASP A 125 0.20 -11.05 19.77
N VAL A 126 0.59 -11.66 18.64
CA VAL A 126 0.26 -11.14 17.31
C VAL A 126 -0.44 -12.19 16.45
N VAL A 127 -1.51 -11.76 15.81
CA VAL A 127 -2.25 -12.48 14.77
C VAL A 127 -2.13 -11.74 13.45
N HIS A 128 -2.44 -12.39 12.34
CA HIS A 128 -2.49 -11.76 11.03
C HIS A 128 -3.85 -11.96 10.38
N TYR A 129 -4.19 -11.06 9.46
CA TYR A 129 -5.36 -11.17 8.62
C TYR A 129 -5.02 -10.75 7.18
N ILE A 130 -5.29 -11.63 6.23
CA ILE A 130 -5.20 -11.35 4.80
C ILE A 130 -6.60 -11.55 4.23
N PRO A 131 -7.24 -10.52 3.64
CA PRO A 131 -8.58 -10.65 3.07
C PRO A 131 -8.58 -11.60 1.88
N ARG A 132 -9.68 -12.34 1.73
CA ARG A 132 -9.86 -13.20 0.55
C ARG A 132 -10.38 -12.38 -0.61
N ARG A 133 -9.65 -12.39 -1.72
CA ARG A 133 -9.87 -11.52 -2.89
C ARG A 133 -11.32 -11.50 -3.39
N ILE A 134 -12.00 -12.65 -3.38
CA ILE A 134 -13.36 -12.80 -3.94
C ILE A 134 -14.43 -12.50 -2.88
N GLU A 135 -14.21 -12.92 -1.64
CA GLU A 135 -15.22 -12.89 -0.59
C GLU A 135 -15.20 -11.57 0.20
N ASP A 136 -14.00 -11.11 0.57
CA ASP A 136 -13.83 -9.94 1.45
C ASP A 136 -13.59 -8.63 0.66
N GLY A 137 -13.15 -8.75 -0.60
CA GLY A 137 -12.78 -7.59 -1.41
C GLY A 137 -11.41 -7.01 -1.06
N TYR A 138 -11.16 -5.76 -1.46
CA TYR A 138 -9.89 -5.07 -1.22
C TYR A 138 -9.97 -4.17 0.02
N GLY A 139 -8.94 -4.25 0.85
CA GLY A 139 -8.73 -3.34 1.98
C GLY A 139 -9.54 -3.68 3.22
N LEU A 140 -9.61 -2.70 4.13
CA LEU A 140 -10.29 -2.85 5.41
C LEU A 140 -11.81 -2.91 5.26
N SER A 141 -12.44 -3.92 5.87
CA SER A 141 -13.90 -4.02 5.99
C SER A 141 -14.34 -3.96 7.46
N ARG A 142 -15.57 -3.51 7.69
CA ARG A 142 -16.15 -3.47 9.05
C ARG A 142 -16.26 -4.86 9.66
N ASP A 143 -16.59 -5.86 8.85
CA ASP A 143 -16.77 -7.23 9.33
C ASP A 143 -15.44 -7.86 9.74
N ALA A 144 -14.37 -7.61 8.96
CA ALA A 144 -13.02 -8.05 9.31
C ALA A 144 -12.52 -7.39 10.61
N ILE A 145 -12.72 -6.08 10.77
CA ILE A 145 -12.36 -5.35 11.99
C ILE A 145 -13.14 -5.88 13.18
N LYS A 146 -14.45 -6.08 13.03
CA LYS A 146 -15.29 -6.65 14.09
C LYS A 146 -14.83 -8.05 14.47
N GLY A 147 -14.56 -8.91 13.49
CA GLY A 147 -14.07 -10.26 13.75
C GLY A 147 -12.73 -10.30 14.50
N LEU A 148 -11.82 -9.37 14.17
CA LEU A 148 -10.55 -9.23 14.91
C LEU A 148 -10.77 -8.70 16.33
N PHE A 149 -11.67 -7.73 16.52
CA PHE A 149 -12.02 -7.21 17.83
C PHE A 149 -12.63 -8.31 18.73
N ASP A 150 -13.55 -9.11 18.18
CA ASP A 150 -14.18 -10.24 18.89
C ASP A 150 -13.15 -11.31 19.30
N GLN A 151 -12.00 -11.41 18.59
CA GLN A 151 -10.85 -12.24 18.95
C GLN A 151 -9.93 -11.61 20.00
N GLY A 152 -10.27 -10.46 20.53
CA GLY A 152 -9.51 -9.77 21.57
C GLY A 152 -8.41 -8.84 21.06
N VAL A 153 -8.34 -8.55 19.75
CA VAL A 153 -7.39 -7.58 19.19
C VAL A 153 -7.65 -6.17 19.75
N ARG A 154 -6.58 -5.49 20.15
CA ARG A 154 -6.62 -4.13 20.70
C ARG A 154 -5.84 -3.13 19.86
N LEU A 155 -4.91 -3.60 19.04
CA LEU A 155 -4.18 -2.78 18.09
C LEU A 155 -4.22 -3.44 16.72
N LEU A 156 -4.64 -2.70 15.71
CA LEU A 156 -4.62 -3.10 14.32
C LEU A 156 -3.54 -2.30 13.58
N VAL A 157 -2.60 -2.98 12.94
CA VAL A 157 -1.58 -2.40 12.08
C VAL A 157 -1.84 -2.85 10.67
N THR A 158 -2.01 -1.92 9.75
CA THR A 158 -2.20 -2.23 8.32
C THR A 158 -0.89 -2.13 7.57
N VAL A 159 -0.66 -3.04 6.64
CA VAL A 159 0.49 -3.05 5.74
C VAL A 159 0.01 -3.20 4.31
N ASP A 160 0.57 -2.38 3.40
CA ASP A 160 0.24 -2.35 1.98
C ASP A 160 -1.24 -2.08 1.65
N CYS A 161 -1.99 -1.59 2.62
CA CYS A 161 -3.41 -1.21 2.49
C CYS A 161 -3.82 -0.26 3.61
N GLY A 162 -5.10 0.14 3.62
CA GLY A 162 -5.72 0.81 4.76
C GLY A 162 -5.75 2.34 4.68
N ILE A 163 -4.84 3.00 3.94
CA ILE A 163 -4.76 4.47 3.91
C ILE A 163 -6.05 5.14 3.34
N THR A 164 -6.78 4.44 2.50
CA THR A 164 -8.05 4.90 1.93
C THR A 164 -9.28 4.43 2.71
N GLY A 165 -9.07 3.63 3.75
CA GLY A 165 -10.14 3.00 4.54
C GLY A 165 -10.82 3.93 5.56
N VAL A 166 -11.18 5.16 5.16
CA VAL A 166 -11.72 6.21 6.05
C VAL A 166 -12.93 5.73 6.84
N GLU A 167 -13.89 5.06 6.19
CA GLU A 167 -15.08 4.55 6.87
C GLU A 167 -14.74 3.44 7.88
N ALA A 168 -13.85 2.53 7.53
CA ALA A 168 -13.42 1.46 8.41
C ALA A 168 -12.67 2.00 9.64
N VAL A 169 -11.81 3.00 9.43
CA VAL A 169 -11.10 3.70 10.52
C VAL A 169 -12.08 4.43 11.42
N SER A 170 -13.07 5.14 10.85
CA SER A 170 -14.13 5.80 11.65
C SER A 170 -14.90 4.81 12.51
N TYR A 171 -15.16 3.60 12.00
CA TYR A 171 -15.82 2.55 12.76
C TYR A 171 -14.98 2.09 13.98
N THR A 172 -13.65 1.95 13.82
CA THR A 172 -12.78 1.58 14.95
C THR A 172 -12.79 2.65 16.06
N HIS A 173 -12.83 3.92 15.71
CA HIS A 173 -12.88 5.03 16.67
C HIS A 173 -14.23 5.16 17.37
N LEU A 174 -15.33 4.76 16.72
CA LEU A 174 -16.68 4.76 17.32
C LEU A 174 -16.91 3.59 18.27
N THR A 175 -16.22 2.47 18.08
CA THR A 175 -16.39 1.25 18.88
C THR A 175 -15.38 1.11 20.01
N LEU A 176 -14.26 1.81 19.93
CA LEU A 176 -13.24 1.87 20.98
C LEU A 176 -13.37 3.22 21.68
N PRO A 177 -13.71 3.28 22.99
CA PRO A 177 -13.72 4.53 23.74
C PRO A 177 -12.25 4.93 24.01
N THR A 178 -11.51 5.30 22.99
CA THR A 178 -10.25 5.99 23.13
C THR A 178 -10.51 7.45 22.78
N LYS A 179 -10.98 8.22 23.74
CA LYS A 179 -10.68 9.63 23.76
C LYS A 179 -9.16 9.79 23.82
N LEU A 180 -8.56 10.09 22.70
CA LEU A 180 -7.31 10.82 22.67
C LEU A 180 -7.73 12.29 22.76
N GLU A 181 -7.78 12.81 23.96
CA GLU A 181 -7.76 14.26 24.21
C GLU A 181 -6.38 14.80 23.87
#